data_ce8167341cee67e9ff7d767db3471bfc
#
_entry.id   ce8167341cee67e9ff7d767db3471bfc
#
_cell.length_a   1.000
_cell.length_b   1.000
_cell.length_c   1.000
_cell.angle_alpha   90.00
_cell.angle_beta   90.00
_cell.angle_gamma   90.00
#
_symmetry.space_group_name_H-M   'P 1'
#
loop_
_entity.id
_entity.type
_entity.pdbx_description
1 polymer ?
#
loop_
_entity_poly.entity_id
_entity_poly.type
_entity_poly.pdbx_seq_one_letter_code
_entity_poly.pdbx_strand_id
1 'polypeptide(L)'
;MMNKKWWHNKVAYQIYPKSFKDTNDDGIGDIPGIISKLDYLKDLGVDILWISPMYQSPMVDNGYDISDYYAIDPMFGSMDEMKQLIKEAKKRNMYILMDLVVNHCSSEHEWFQRAMADPEGEYGSYFYIKDGKDGQPPTNWRSYFGGSVWEKIPGYDNKFYLHSFAKEQPDLNWENETVREKIYEMICWWMDQGLSGFRIDAIMNIKKDLTWSDLKPDGPDGLADVYKITGKVEGIGDFLMEMKHRCFEPYDALTVGEAMFVKEDILPQFIGEDGYFSTIFAFEPCHAYRKGKNYMNYDWPQPFDEWREETFHNQEIVAKAGFEANIIENHDQSRGASLFIPEEDYGFYSLSALATIIFCERGLPFLYQGQEIGMSNRQWKYDEFNDLETINQYQIALKAGMSKEQALEIARHHSRDNARTPMQWSSEENAGFSKGKPWMPVNENYKVVNVAEEEKEYGSILNFYKRLIAFYKSEEYNEILTYGDFRPIYEKEDHIFAYSRSYGCQKLVLICNFSSKEKDIELSEDYENVVFVNYEQTTVIGNTLKMKPYECVIYEM
;
A
#
# COMPACT_ATOMS: atom_id res chain seq x y z
N MET A 1 -23.14 -18.76 -0.43
CA MET A 1 -21.69 -18.99 -0.43
C MET A 1 -21.10 -18.05 -1.47
N MET A 2 -20.04 -17.33 -1.12
CA MET A 2 -19.33 -16.44 -2.06
C MET A 2 -18.67 -17.26 -3.18
N ASN A 3 -18.71 -16.76 -4.41
CA ASN A 3 -18.07 -17.43 -5.56
C ASN A 3 -16.56 -17.43 -5.38
N LYS A 4 -15.93 -18.62 -5.49
CA LYS A 4 -14.47 -18.74 -5.41
C LYS A 4 -13.82 -18.08 -6.63
N LYS A 5 -12.87 -17.19 -6.39
CA LYS A 5 -12.06 -16.50 -7.43
C LYS A 5 -10.64 -17.07 -7.43
N TRP A 6 -9.93 -16.95 -8.57
CA TRP A 6 -8.59 -17.51 -8.73
C TRP A 6 -7.55 -16.90 -7.76
N TRP A 7 -7.77 -15.66 -7.33
CA TRP A 7 -6.88 -14.95 -6.43
C TRP A 7 -7.17 -15.20 -4.94
N HIS A 8 -8.28 -15.83 -4.59
CA HIS A 8 -8.53 -16.25 -3.22
C HIS A 8 -7.43 -17.22 -2.76
N ASN A 9 -7.04 -17.22 -1.50
CA ASN A 9 -5.95 -17.97 -0.90
C ASN A 9 -4.56 -17.76 -1.56
N LYS A 10 -4.35 -16.66 -2.25
CA LYS A 10 -3.05 -16.24 -2.77
C LYS A 10 -2.35 -15.31 -1.79
N VAL A 11 -1.05 -15.11 -2.03
CA VAL A 11 -0.22 -14.13 -1.33
C VAL A 11 0.36 -13.18 -2.36
N ALA A 12 0.15 -11.89 -2.15
CA ALA A 12 0.68 -10.85 -3.00
C ALA A 12 1.96 -10.23 -2.39
N TYR A 13 2.81 -9.72 -3.26
CA TYR A 13 4.06 -9.06 -2.89
C TYR A 13 4.22 -7.80 -3.73
N GLN A 14 4.37 -6.66 -3.08
CA GLN A 14 4.64 -5.40 -3.76
C GLN A 14 6.13 -5.23 -4.01
N ILE A 15 6.48 -4.94 -5.25
CA ILE A 15 7.81 -4.54 -5.70
C ILE A 15 7.81 -3.03 -6.00
N TYR A 16 8.73 -2.30 -5.36
CA TYR A 16 9.08 -0.94 -5.73
C TYR A 16 10.33 -1.00 -6.61
N PRO A 17 10.17 -0.94 -7.96
CA PRO A 17 11.22 -1.33 -8.91
C PRO A 17 12.54 -0.61 -8.67
N LYS A 18 12.46 0.71 -8.46
CA LYS A 18 13.61 1.60 -8.29
C LYS A 18 14.59 1.17 -7.19
N SER A 19 14.07 0.43 -6.18
CA SER A 19 14.81 -0.02 -5.00
C SER A 19 14.87 -1.55 -4.83
N PHE A 20 14.42 -2.35 -5.81
CA PHE A 20 14.36 -3.79 -5.64
C PHE A 20 15.69 -4.48 -5.94
N LYS A 21 16.20 -4.37 -7.18
CA LYS A 21 17.48 -4.95 -7.58
C LYS A 21 17.99 -4.27 -8.86
N ASP A 22 19.19 -3.75 -8.80
CA ASP A 22 19.93 -3.17 -9.93
C ASP A 22 20.84 -4.23 -10.55
N THR A 23 20.85 -4.33 -11.89
CA THR A 23 21.69 -5.27 -12.65
C THR A 23 22.65 -4.59 -13.60
N ASN A 24 22.47 -3.31 -13.90
CA ASN A 24 23.30 -2.54 -14.83
C ASN A 24 24.31 -1.60 -14.13
N ASP A 25 24.29 -1.60 -12.77
CA ASP A 25 25.18 -0.84 -11.90
C ASP A 25 25.02 0.69 -11.98
N ASP A 26 23.84 1.18 -12.40
CA ASP A 26 23.52 2.63 -12.42
C ASP A 26 22.95 3.16 -11.10
N GLY A 27 22.68 2.27 -10.14
CA GLY A 27 22.16 2.59 -8.83
C GLY A 27 20.63 2.59 -8.74
N ILE A 28 19.93 2.19 -9.80
CA ILE A 28 18.48 2.12 -9.91
C ILE A 28 18.07 0.67 -10.20
N GLY A 29 17.06 0.17 -9.51
CA GLY A 29 16.55 -1.18 -9.78
C GLY A 29 15.85 -1.27 -11.13
N ASP A 30 15.91 -2.44 -11.76
CA ASP A 30 15.50 -2.65 -13.14
C ASP A 30 14.66 -3.94 -13.32
N ILE A 31 14.02 -4.09 -14.49
CA ILE A 31 13.22 -5.27 -14.85
C ILE A 31 14.07 -6.55 -14.86
N PRO A 32 15.29 -6.58 -15.42
CA PRO A 32 16.17 -7.75 -15.30
C PRO A 32 16.46 -8.13 -13.85
N GLY A 33 16.56 -7.15 -12.95
CA GLY A 33 16.72 -7.37 -11.51
C GLY A 33 15.49 -8.06 -10.90
N ILE A 34 14.30 -7.64 -11.27
CA ILE A 34 13.06 -8.30 -10.86
C ILE A 34 13.05 -9.75 -11.37
N ILE A 35 13.36 -9.98 -12.64
CA ILE A 35 13.42 -11.31 -13.25
C ILE A 35 14.40 -12.20 -12.49
N SER A 36 15.57 -11.67 -12.09
CA SER A 36 16.61 -12.41 -11.37
C SER A 36 16.18 -12.91 -9.99
N LYS A 37 15.11 -12.32 -9.42
CA LYS A 37 14.58 -12.62 -8.08
C LYS A 37 13.26 -13.37 -8.07
N LEU A 38 12.73 -13.76 -9.22
CA LEU A 38 11.47 -14.50 -9.30
C LEU A 38 11.52 -15.86 -8.58
N ASP A 39 12.66 -16.55 -8.60
CA ASP A 39 12.82 -17.83 -7.89
C ASP A 39 12.82 -17.62 -6.37
N TYR A 40 13.45 -16.56 -5.86
CA TYR A 40 13.37 -16.15 -4.46
C TYR A 40 11.92 -15.89 -4.02
N LEU A 41 11.18 -15.09 -4.79
CA LEU A 41 9.78 -14.77 -4.50
C LEU A 41 8.90 -16.02 -4.56
N LYS A 42 9.18 -16.94 -5.48
CA LYS A 42 8.46 -18.23 -5.56
C LYS A 42 8.78 -19.12 -4.37
N ASP A 43 10.01 -19.17 -3.92
CA ASP A 43 10.44 -19.93 -2.74
C ASP A 43 9.88 -19.37 -1.43
N LEU A 44 9.73 -18.04 -1.35
CA LEU A 44 9.00 -17.37 -0.27
C LEU A 44 7.52 -17.80 -0.21
N GLY A 45 6.95 -18.22 -1.34
CA GLY A 45 5.55 -18.65 -1.44
C GLY A 45 4.62 -17.62 -2.07
N VAL A 46 5.15 -16.55 -2.66
CA VAL A 46 4.38 -15.49 -3.32
C VAL A 46 3.74 -15.99 -4.62
N ASP A 47 2.53 -15.53 -4.89
CA ASP A 47 1.77 -15.85 -6.10
C ASP A 47 1.54 -14.63 -7.00
N ILE A 48 1.37 -13.45 -6.42
CA ILE A 48 0.99 -12.24 -7.13
C ILE A 48 2.06 -11.17 -6.90
N LEU A 49 2.54 -10.57 -7.98
CA LEU A 49 3.48 -9.45 -7.93
C LEU A 49 2.74 -8.17 -8.30
N TRP A 50 2.58 -7.26 -7.34
CA TRP A 50 2.20 -5.89 -7.63
C TRP A 50 3.47 -5.07 -7.86
N ILE A 51 3.60 -4.47 -9.03
CA ILE A 51 4.77 -3.70 -9.44
C ILE A 51 4.35 -2.23 -9.52
N SER A 52 4.98 -1.37 -8.69
CA SER A 52 4.79 0.08 -8.74
C SER A 52 5.18 0.64 -10.11
N PRO A 53 4.76 1.86 -10.51
CA PRO A 53 4.83 2.32 -11.89
C PRO A 53 6.21 2.21 -12.52
N MET A 54 6.26 1.65 -13.74
CA MET A 54 7.47 1.59 -14.58
C MET A 54 7.23 2.22 -15.95
N TYR A 55 6.09 2.90 -16.14
CA TYR A 55 5.80 3.63 -17.36
C TYR A 55 6.78 4.77 -17.57
N GLN A 56 6.88 5.26 -18.81
CA GLN A 56 7.68 6.44 -19.09
C GLN A 56 7.19 7.64 -18.29
N SER A 57 8.10 8.27 -17.53
CA SER A 57 7.79 9.32 -16.57
C SER A 57 8.96 10.27 -16.37
N PRO A 58 8.74 11.57 -16.19
CA PRO A 58 9.77 12.51 -15.71
C PRO A 58 10.21 12.26 -14.26
N MET A 59 9.53 11.35 -13.52
CA MET A 59 9.85 10.97 -12.15
C MET A 59 9.71 12.09 -11.11
N VAL A 60 8.85 13.06 -11.32
CA VAL A 60 8.54 14.11 -10.34
C VAL A 60 7.93 13.51 -9.09
N ASP A 61 7.03 12.54 -9.27
CA ASP A 61 6.44 11.73 -8.19
C ASP A 61 6.80 10.24 -8.34
N ASN A 62 8.08 9.97 -8.59
CA ASN A 62 8.65 8.63 -8.63
C ASN A 62 7.91 7.63 -9.53
N GLY A 63 7.37 8.08 -10.67
CA GLY A 63 6.70 7.26 -11.68
C GLY A 63 5.18 7.43 -11.71
N TYR A 64 4.57 8.10 -10.74
CA TYR A 64 3.14 8.39 -10.73
C TYR A 64 2.74 9.58 -11.62
N ASP A 65 3.69 10.26 -12.23
CA ASP A 65 3.54 11.30 -13.27
C ASP A 65 3.84 10.69 -14.65
N ILE A 66 2.87 9.96 -15.22
CA ILE A 66 3.06 9.17 -16.45
C ILE A 66 3.00 10.05 -17.69
N SER A 67 4.06 10.03 -18.50
CA SER A 67 4.14 10.76 -19.77
C SER A 67 3.79 9.93 -21.01
N ASP A 68 3.93 8.60 -20.94
CA ASP A 68 3.46 7.64 -21.95
C ASP A 68 3.03 6.33 -21.30
N TYR A 69 1.74 6.01 -21.41
CA TYR A 69 1.14 4.81 -20.83
C TYR A 69 1.48 3.51 -21.59
N TYR A 70 2.02 3.60 -22.81
CA TYR A 70 2.33 2.44 -23.65
C TYR A 70 3.82 2.09 -23.67
N ALA A 71 4.66 2.87 -23.00
CA ALA A 71 6.09 2.68 -22.93
C ALA A 71 6.57 2.38 -21.52
N ILE A 72 7.60 1.56 -21.41
CA ILE A 72 8.40 1.39 -20.18
C ILE A 72 9.47 2.46 -20.15
N ASP A 73 9.69 3.07 -18.99
CA ASP A 73 10.76 4.04 -18.81
C ASP A 73 12.13 3.36 -19.01
N PRO A 74 13.01 3.93 -19.84
CA PRO A 74 14.34 3.37 -20.10
C PRO A 74 15.20 3.14 -18.86
N MET A 75 14.93 3.85 -17.76
CA MET A 75 15.60 3.64 -16.48
C MET A 75 15.33 2.23 -15.90
N PHE A 76 14.14 1.66 -16.17
CA PHE A 76 13.78 0.32 -15.70
C PHE A 76 14.04 -0.77 -16.73
N GLY A 77 14.20 -0.41 -18.01
CA GLY A 77 14.40 -1.34 -19.09
C GLY A 77 13.55 -1.06 -20.32
N SER A 78 13.18 -2.11 -21.02
CA SER A 78 12.45 -2.05 -22.29
C SER A 78 11.12 -2.79 -22.22
N MET A 79 10.24 -2.53 -23.20
CA MET A 79 9.00 -3.29 -23.38
C MET A 79 9.27 -4.79 -23.65
N ASP A 80 10.36 -5.15 -24.29
CA ASP A 80 10.71 -6.56 -24.52
C ASP A 80 11.10 -7.24 -23.19
N GLU A 81 11.79 -6.55 -22.29
CA GLU A 81 12.10 -7.05 -20.95
C GLU A 81 10.83 -7.15 -20.08
N MET A 82 9.89 -6.20 -20.20
CA MET A 82 8.59 -6.31 -19.53
C MET A 82 7.80 -7.55 -20.01
N LYS A 83 7.76 -7.81 -21.32
CA LYS A 83 7.16 -9.04 -21.87
C LYS A 83 7.88 -10.29 -21.38
N GLN A 84 9.21 -10.22 -21.23
CA GLN A 84 9.98 -11.32 -20.65
C GLN A 84 9.62 -11.53 -19.18
N LEU A 85 9.48 -10.47 -18.38
CA LEU A 85 9.07 -10.56 -16.98
C LEU A 85 7.70 -11.25 -16.84
N ILE A 86 6.70 -10.83 -17.62
CA ILE A 86 5.38 -11.45 -17.65
C ILE A 86 5.48 -12.96 -17.99
N LYS A 87 6.26 -13.30 -18.99
CA LYS A 87 6.48 -14.69 -19.40
C LYS A 87 7.18 -15.54 -18.33
N GLU A 88 8.20 -14.99 -17.69
CA GLU A 88 8.98 -15.70 -16.64
C GLU A 88 8.16 -15.87 -15.35
N ALA A 89 7.36 -14.87 -14.97
CA ALA A 89 6.41 -14.99 -13.87
C ALA A 89 5.37 -16.09 -14.14
N LYS A 90 4.78 -16.09 -15.34
CA LYS A 90 3.79 -17.12 -15.74
C LYS A 90 4.35 -18.54 -15.70
N LYS A 91 5.61 -18.77 -16.09
CA LYS A 91 6.28 -20.08 -15.96
C LYS A 91 6.34 -20.59 -14.53
N ARG A 92 6.36 -19.69 -13.55
CA ARG A 92 6.40 -19.98 -12.13
C ARG A 92 5.02 -20.00 -11.47
N ASN A 93 3.94 -19.92 -12.27
CA ASN A 93 2.56 -19.74 -11.80
C ASN A 93 2.44 -18.50 -10.90
N MET A 94 3.08 -17.42 -11.30
CA MET A 94 2.98 -16.11 -10.65
C MET A 94 2.23 -15.15 -11.59
N TYR A 95 1.47 -14.25 -10.97
CA TYR A 95 0.59 -13.29 -11.63
C TYR A 95 1.16 -11.88 -11.47
N ILE A 96 1.06 -11.03 -12.48
CA ILE A 96 1.55 -9.66 -12.41
C ILE A 96 0.39 -8.68 -12.41
N LEU A 97 0.39 -7.78 -11.43
CA LEU A 97 -0.40 -6.55 -11.39
C LEU A 97 0.54 -5.38 -11.63
N MET A 98 0.17 -4.48 -12.53
CA MET A 98 0.81 -3.17 -12.63
C MET A 98 0.01 -2.14 -11.85
N ASP A 99 0.62 -0.97 -11.61
CA ASP A 99 -0.09 0.18 -11.08
C ASP A 99 -0.83 0.90 -12.20
N LEU A 100 -2.09 1.28 -11.98
CA LEU A 100 -2.93 1.99 -12.94
C LEU A 100 -3.19 3.41 -12.42
N VAL A 101 -2.50 4.39 -12.97
CA VAL A 101 -2.62 5.80 -12.59
C VAL A 101 -3.49 6.52 -13.61
N VAL A 102 -4.74 6.77 -13.27
CA VAL A 102 -5.73 7.33 -14.21
C VAL A 102 -6.50 8.55 -13.69
N ASN A 103 -6.21 8.99 -12.46
CA ASN A 103 -6.73 10.28 -12.00
C ASN A 103 -6.05 11.45 -12.72
N HIS A 104 -4.78 11.33 -13.03
CA HIS A 104 -3.93 12.37 -13.63
C HIS A 104 -2.92 11.73 -14.58
N CYS A 105 -2.24 12.56 -15.37
CA CYS A 105 -1.06 12.17 -16.13
C CYS A 105 0.08 13.17 -15.86
N SER A 106 1.24 12.95 -16.48
CA SER A 106 2.33 13.92 -16.41
C SER A 106 2.01 15.21 -17.18
N SER A 107 2.54 16.33 -16.71
CA SER A 107 2.59 17.57 -17.49
C SER A 107 3.38 17.42 -18.80
N GLU A 108 4.22 16.39 -18.94
CA GLU A 108 4.94 16.06 -20.18
C GLU A 108 4.16 15.10 -21.10
N HIS A 109 2.98 14.61 -20.68
CA HIS A 109 2.13 13.79 -21.53
C HIS A 109 1.64 14.58 -22.75
N GLU A 110 1.61 13.94 -23.92
CA GLU A 110 1.21 14.59 -25.19
C GLU A 110 -0.13 15.29 -25.08
N TRP A 111 -1.10 14.71 -24.36
CA TRP A 111 -2.42 15.32 -24.20
C TRP A 111 -2.35 16.66 -23.48
N PHE A 112 -1.55 16.74 -22.41
CA PHE A 112 -1.42 17.98 -21.64
C PHE A 112 -0.61 19.03 -22.40
N GLN A 113 0.45 18.62 -23.10
CA GLN A 113 1.23 19.54 -23.94
C GLN A 113 0.37 20.19 -25.03
N ARG A 114 -0.54 19.41 -25.65
CA ARG A 114 -1.51 19.94 -26.62
C ARG A 114 -2.57 20.80 -25.96
N ALA A 115 -3.04 20.44 -24.77
CA ALA A 115 -3.98 21.26 -24.00
C ALA A 115 -3.38 22.62 -23.63
N MET A 116 -2.09 22.69 -23.28
CA MET A 116 -1.41 23.95 -22.97
C MET A 116 -1.18 24.82 -24.20
N ALA A 117 -1.01 24.21 -25.37
CA ALA A 117 -0.91 24.93 -26.65
C ALA A 117 -2.24 25.54 -27.09
N ASP A 118 -3.36 24.87 -26.83
CA ASP A 118 -4.73 25.33 -27.11
C ASP A 118 -5.71 24.86 -26.01
N PRO A 119 -5.83 25.62 -24.90
CA PRO A 119 -6.72 25.28 -23.79
C PRO A 119 -8.21 25.25 -24.12
N GLU A 120 -8.62 25.84 -25.25
CA GLU A 120 -10.01 25.84 -25.71
C GLU A 120 -10.27 24.77 -26.81
N GLY A 121 -9.22 24.09 -27.25
CA GLY A 121 -9.29 23.03 -28.24
C GLY A 121 -9.69 21.67 -27.67
N GLU A 122 -9.63 20.64 -28.51
CA GLU A 122 -10.01 19.26 -28.16
C GLU A 122 -9.29 18.78 -26.90
N TYR A 123 -7.96 18.89 -26.85
CA TYR A 123 -7.16 18.42 -25.73
C TYR A 123 -7.32 19.24 -24.46
N GLY A 124 -7.72 20.52 -24.56
CA GLY A 124 -8.11 21.33 -23.40
C GLY A 124 -9.29 20.72 -22.64
N SER A 125 -10.22 20.06 -23.35
CA SER A 125 -11.36 19.38 -22.74
C SER A 125 -10.99 18.09 -21.98
N TYR A 126 -9.76 17.56 -22.16
CA TYR A 126 -9.29 16.36 -21.47
C TYR A 126 -8.88 16.63 -20.02
N PHE A 127 -8.77 17.90 -19.65
CA PHE A 127 -8.38 18.36 -18.32
C PHE A 127 -9.44 19.32 -17.76
N TYR A 128 -9.40 19.52 -16.45
CA TYR A 128 -10.24 20.52 -15.80
C TYR A 128 -9.55 21.89 -15.90
N ILE A 129 -9.86 22.63 -16.96
CA ILE A 129 -9.38 24.01 -17.18
C ILE A 129 -10.52 24.97 -16.87
N LYS A 130 -10.28 25.97 -16.02
CA LYS A 130 -11.26 26.95 -15.56
C LYS A 130 -10.71 28.36 -15.57
N ASP A 131 -11.63 29.33 -15.77
CA ASP A 131 -11.31 30.72 -15.52
C ASP A 131 -11.30 30.99 -14.01
N GLY A 132 -10.31 31.75 -13.57
CA GLY A 132 -10.21 32.20 -12.19
C GLY A 132 -11.26 33.27 -11.84
N LYS A 133 -11.35 33.57 -10.55
CA LYS A 133 -12.19 34.64 -10.00
C LYS A 133 -11.34 35.87 -9.67
N ASP A 134 -11.49 36.95 -10.40
CA ASP A 134 -10.69 38.17 -10.19
C ASP A 134 -9.18 37.96 -10.20
N GLY A 135 -8.69 37.08 -11.08
CA GLY A 135 -7.27 36.70 -11.17
C GLY A 135 -6.77 35.74 -10.09
N GLN A 136 -7.67 35.28 -9.21
CA GLN A 136 -7.38 34.24 -8.20
C GLN A 136 -7.84 32.87 -8.71
N PRO A 137 -7.35 31.77 -8.12
CA PRO A 137 -7.76 30.41 -8.46
C PRO A 137 -9.29 30.22 -8.39
N PRO A 138 -9.86 29.29 -9.18
CA PRO A 138 -11.32 29.02 -9.20
C PRO A 138 -11.93 28.64 -7.85
N THR A 139 -11.18 27.91 -7.01
CA THR A 139 -11.59 27.51 -5.66
C THR A 139 -10.42 27.60 -4.68
N ASN A 140 -10.72 27.54 -3.37
CA ASN A 140 -9.73 27.52 -2.31
C ASN A 140 -9.30 26.10 -1.89
N TRP A 141 -9.30 25.13 -2.79
CA TRP A 141 -8.95 23.76 -2.47
C TRP A 141 -7.42 23.61 -2.36
N ARG A 142 -6.98 22.80 -1.35
CA ARG A 142 -5.56 22.47 -1.13
C ARG A 142 -5.24 21.12 -1.72
N SER A 143 -4.12 21.06 -2.46
CA SER A 143 -3.50 19.82 -2.96
C SER A 143 -3.06 18.90 -1.82
N TYR A 144 -3.03 17.59 -2.09
CA TYR A 144 -2.47 16.59 -1.17
C TYR A 144 -1.02 16.89 -0.79
N PHE A 145 -0.24 17.46 -1.71
CA PHE A 145 1.16 17.83 -1.46
C PHE A 145 1.33 19.27 -0.96
N GLY A 146 0.22 19.95 -0.68
CA GLY A 146 0.20 21.33 -0.18
C GLY A 146 0.10 22.38 -1.29
N GLY A 147 -0.30 23.60 -0.91
CA GLY A 147 -0.60 24.67 -1.86
C GLY A 147 -1.97 24.54 -2.52
N SER A 148 -2.26 25.41 -3.51
CA SER A 148 -3.50 25.35 -4.27
C SER A 148 -3.53 24.14 -5.22
N VAL A 149 -4.72 23.56 -5.46
CA VAL A 149 -4.95 22.57 -6.53
C VAL A 149 -4.98 23.20 -7.93
N TRP A 150 -4.84 24.51 -8.03
CA TRP A 150 -4.93 25.24 -9.29
C TRP A 150 -3.60 25.87 -9.64
N GLU A 151 -3.09 25.55 -10.83
CA GLU A 151 -1.91 26.20 -11.39
C GLU A 151 -2.31 27.06 -12.61
N LYS A 152 -1.72 28.25 -12.69
CA LYS A 152 -2.01 29.21 -13.77
C LYS A 152 -1.40 28.74 -15.09
N ILE A 153 -2.18 28.78 -16.16
CA ILE A 153 -1.68 28.41 -17.49
C ILE A 153 -0.80 29.53 -18.04
N PRO A 154 0.45 29.25 -18.41
CA PRO A 154 1.35 30.23 -18.99
C PRO A 154 0.77 30.90 -20.26
N GLY A 155 0.87 32.21 -20.33
CA GLY A 155 0.35 32.99 -21.47
C GLY A 155 -1.14 33.36 -21.37
N TYR A 156 -1.85 32.90 -20.36
CA TYR A 156 -3.27 33.27 -20.10
C TYR A 156 -3.41 34.03 -18.78
N ASP A 157 -4.10 35.16 -18.80
CA ASP A 157 -4.19 36.02 -17.62
C ASP A 157 -5.05 35.42 -16.51
N ASN A 158 -6.08 34.62 -16.84
CA ASN A 158 -7.08 34.14 -15.91
C ASN A 158 -7.50 32.69 -16.12
N LYS A 159 -6.65 31.83 -16.76
CA LYS A 159 -6.93 30.39 -16.91
C LYS A 159 -6.04 29.56 -16.00
N PHE A 160 -6.65 28.54 -15.40
CA PHE A 160 -6.00 27.63 -14.46
C PHE A 160 -6.37 26.18 -14.83
N TYR A 161 -5.45 25.26 -14.61
CA TYR A 161 -5.73 23.83 -14.65
C TYR A 161 -5.71 23.20 -13.26
N LEU A 162 -6.47 22.13 -13.08
CA LEU A 162 -6.58 21.40 -11.82
C LEU A 162 -5.48 20.35 -11.70
N HIS A 163 -4.90 20.24 -10.51
CA HIS A 163 -4.03 19.15 -10.10
C HIS A 163 -4.29 18.80 -8.63
N SER A 164 -4.73 17.59 -8.34
CA SER A 164 -4.98 17.16 -6.95
C SER A 164 -3.67 16.88 -6.19
N PHE A 165 -2.61 16.54 -6.91
CA PHE A 165 -1.26 16.22 -6.41
C PHE A 165 -0.25 17.31 -6.81
N ALA A 166 0.92 16.96 -7.33
CA ALA A 166 1.87 17.95 -7.83
C ALA A 166 1.32 18.73 -9.04
N LYS A 167 1.78 19.96 -9.24
CA LYS A 167 1.39 20.75 -10.42
C LYS A 167 1.81 20.09 -11.74
N GLU A 168 2.79 19.21 -11.70
CA GLU A 168 3.23 18.38 -12.81
C GLU A 168 2.33 17.16 -13.07
N GLN A 169 1.24 16.99 -12.26
CA GLN A 169 0.26 15.89 -12.36
C GLN A 169 -1.15 16.45 -12.62
N PRO A 170 -1.43 17.03 -13.83
CA PRO A 170 -2.74 17.57 -14.17
C PRO A 170 -3.82 16.48 -14.15
N ASP A 171 -4.95 16.77 -13.51
CA ASP A 171 -6.07 15.87 -13.36
C ASP A 171 -6.85 15.66 -14.65
N LEU A 172 -7.09 14.41 -15.04
CA LEU A 172 -7.86 14.03 -16.22
C LEU A 172 -9.35 14.25 -16.00
N ASN A 173 -10.01 14.76 -17.03
CA ASN A 173 -11.45 15.02 -17.00
C ASN A 173 -12.27 13.77 -17.32
N TRP A 174 -12.62 13.01 -16.30
CA TRP A 174 -13.43 11.79 -16.42
C TRP A 174 -14.88 12.02 -16.89
N GLU A 175 -15.39 13.25 -16.87
CA GLU A 175 -16.67 13.58 -17.49
C GLU A 175 -16.59 13.53 -19.03
N ASN A 176 -15.39 13.62 -19.60
CA ASN A 176 -15.17 13.54 -21.04
C ASN A 176 -15.10 12.06 -21.46
N GLU A 177 -16.10 11.62 -22.25
CA GLU A 177 -16.18 10.25 -22.75
C GLU A 177 -14.93 9.85 -23.58
N THR A 178 -14.38 10.77 -24.38
CA THR A 178 -13.18 10.49 -25.19
C THR A 178 -11.97 10.17 -24.29
N VAL A 179 -11.85 10.82 -23.13
CA VAL A 179 -10.78 10.52 -22.15
C VAL A 179 -10.99 9.11 -21.59
N ARG A 180 -12.21 8.76 -21.19
CA ARG A 180 -12.51 7.41 -20.67
C ARG A 180 -12.22 6.33 -21.71
N GLU A 181 -12.65 6.53 -22.98
CA GLU A 181 -12.37 5.60 -24.06
C GLU A 181 -10.85 5.32 -24.21
N LYS A 182 -10.05 6.38 -24.24
CA LYS A 182 -8.58 6.24 -24.34
C LYS A 182 -7.96 5.53 -23.15
N ILE A 183 -8.49 5.76 -21.95
CA ILE A 183 -8.06 5.04 -20.74
C ILE A 183 -8.42 3.56 -20.86
N TYR A 184 -9.64 3.23 -21.29
CA TYR A 184 -10.08 1.84 -21.43
C TYR A 184 -9.29 1.09 -22.53
N GLU A 185 -9.01 1.75 -23.65
CA GLU A 185 -8.13 1.19 -24.70
C GLU A 185 -6.74 0.84 -24.12
N MET A 186 -6.16 1.73 -23.32
CA MET A 186 -4.85 1.52 -22.67
C MET A 186 -4.90 0.35 -21.67
N ILE A 187 -5.92 0.28 -20.83
CA ILE A 187 -6.07 -0.82 -19.85
C ILE A 187 -6.17 -2.16 -20.59
N CYS A 188 -7.05 -2.26 -21.59
CA CYS A 188 -7.23 -3.48 -22.37
C CYS A 188 -5.93 -3.87 -23.10
N TRP A 189 -5.20 -2.88 -23.65
CA TRP A 189 -3.92 -3.14 -24.31
C TRP A 189 -2.90 -3.80 -23.36
N TRP A 190 -2.81 -3.34 -22.10
CA TRP A 190 -1.94 -3.96 -21.11
C TRP A 190 -2.42 -5.35 -20.69
N MET A 191 -3.73 -5.56 -20.55
CA MET A 191 -4.29 -6.89 -20.29
C MET A 191 -3.94 -7.86 -21.43
N ASP A 192 -3.96 -7.42 -22.69
CA ASP A 192 -3.56 -8.19 -23.86
C ASP A 192 -2.05 -8.53 -23.88
N GLN A 193 -1.20 -7.75 -23.19
CA GLN A 193 0.21 -8.13 -22.97
C GLN A 193 0.36 -9.31 -21.98
N GLY A 194 -0.70 -9.66 -21.23
CA GLY A 194 -0.72 -10.81 -20.33
C GLY A 194 -0.65 -10.45 -18.84
N LEU A 195 -0.98 -9.22 -18.47
CA LEU A 195 -1.18 -8.86 -17.06
C LEU A 195 -2.36 -9.64 -16.48
N SER A 196 -2.38 -9.78 -15.15
CA SER A 196 -3.47 -10.45 -14.43
C SER A 196 -4.39 -9.45 -13.71
N GLY A 197 -4.12 -8.16 -13.83
CA GLY A 197 -4.90 -7.08 -13.27
C GLY A 197 -4.07 -5.86 -12.89
N PHE A 198 -4.64 -5.02 -12.04
CA PHE A 198 -4.04 -3.76 -11.63
C PHE A 198 -4.30 -3.43 -10.16
N ARG A 199 -3.33 -2.76 -9.52
CA ARG A 199 -3.61 -1.87 -8.40
C ARG A 199 -3.98 -0.50 -9.00
N ILE A 200 -5.04 0.12 -8.53
CA ILE A 200 -5.59 1.33 -9.14
C ILE A 200 -5.40 2.50 -8.19
N ASP A 201 -4.52 3.39 -8.62
CA ASP A 201 -4.04 4.55 -7.88
C ASP A 201 -5.10 5.63 -7.71
N ALA A 202 -5.17 6.21 -6.50
CA ALA A 202 -5.96 7.41 -6.19
C ALA A 202 -7.38 7.43 -6.79
N ILE A 203 -8.00 6.26 -6.91
CA ILE A 203 -9.21 6.06 -7.73
C ILE A 203 -10.41 6.87 -7.24
N MET A 204 -10.44 7.23 -5.97
CA MET A 204 -11.51 8.06 -5.40
C MET A 204 -11.50 9.49 -5.92
N ASN A 205 -10.41 9.91 -6.55
CA ASN A 205 -10.23 11.27 -7.07
C ASN A 205 -10.77 11.47 -8.49
N ILE A 206 -11.11 10.43 -9.23
CA ILE A 206 -11.53 10.56 -10.64
C ILE A 206 -12.82 11.36 -10.80
N LYS A 207 -13.71 11.34 -9.82
CA LYS A 207 -14.95 12.14 -9.80
C LYS A 207 -14.76 13.42 -9.01
N LYS A 208 -14.92 14.58 -9.68
CA LYS A 208 -14.77 15.91 -9.07
C LYS A 208 -16.11 16.49 -8.67
N ASP A 209 -16.10 17.37 -7.67
CA ASP A 209 -17.27 18.23 -7.37
C ASP A 209 -17.33 19.36 -8.41
N LEU A 210 -18.22 19.20 -9.38
CA LEU A 210 -18.38 20.15 -10.49
C LEU A 210 -19.08 21.46 -10.08
N THR A 211 -19.50 21.61 -8.82
CA THR A 211 -20.03 22.90 -8.33
C THR A 211 -18.95 23.95 -8.22
N TRP A 212 -17.68 23.51 -8.12
CA TRP A 212 -16.50 24.38 -7.99
C TRP A 212 -16.69 25.44 -6.89
N SER A 213 -17.21 24.99 -5.74
CA SER A 213 -17.49 25.84 -4.59
C SER A 213 -16.30 25.89 -3.64
N ASP A 214 -16.07 27.05 -3.03
CA ASP A 214 -15.11 27.17 -1.96
C ASP A 214 -15.54 26.34 -0.74
N LEU A 215 -14.58 25.73 -0.08
CA LEU A 215 -14.76 24.99 1.16
C LEU A 215 -14.41 25.87 2.37
N LYS A 216 -14.88 25.48 3.56
CA LYS A 216 -14.45 26.14 4.80
C LYS A 216 -12.95 25.88 5.01
N PRO A 217 -12.11 26.93 5.05
CA PRO A 217 -10.69 26.80 5.30
C PRO A 217 -10.39 26.00 6.57
N ASP A 218 -9.31 25.23 6.56
CA ASP A 218 -8.88 24.38 7.68
C ASP A 218 -7.43 24.64 8.09
N GLY A 219 -6.75 25.57 7.43
CA GLY A 219 -5.38 25.96 7.72
C GLY A 219 -5.15 27.47 7.69
N PRO A 220 -3.99 27.93 8.16
CA PRO A 220 -3.61 29.35 8.18
C PRO A 220 -3.37 29.94 6.78
N ASP A 221 -3.28 29.12 5.76
CA ASP A 221 -3.10 29.47 4.35
C ASP A 221 -4.40 29.89 3.65
N GLY A 222 -5.54 29.78 4.36
CA GLY A 222 -6.86 30.10 3.81
C GLY A 222 -7.43 29.05 2.84
N LEU A 223 -6.74 27.94 2.66
CA LEU A 223 -7.15 26.82 1.84
C LEU A 223 -7.93 25.77 2.64
N ALA A 224 -8.57 24.87 1.94
CA ALA A 224 -9.29 23.72 2.51
C ALA A 224 -8.85 22.44 1.83
N ASP A 225 -8.59 21.40 2.61
CA ASP A 225 -8.14 20.11 2.15
C ASP A 225 -9.16 19.49 1.16
N VAL A 226 -8.70 19.16 -0.04
CA VAL A 226 -9.51 18.52 -1.10
C VAL A 226 -10.06 17.16 -0.64
N TYR A 227 -9.44 16.53 0.31
CA TYR A 227 -9.89 15.29 0.92
C TYR A 227 -11.32 15.36 1.50
N LYS A 228 -11.78 16.56 1.86
CA LYS A 228 -13.15 16.77 2.36
C LYS A 228 -14.24 16.41 1.35
N ILE A 229 -13.92 16.45 0.06
CA ILE A 229 -14.84 16.14 -1.03
C ILE A 229 -14.49 14.86 -1.78
N THR A 230 -13.24 14.43 -1.74
CA THR A 230 -12.78 13.20 -2.41
C THR A 230 -13.59 11.99 -1.97
N GLY A 231 -14.02 11.16 -2.93
CA GLY A 231 -14.81 9.96 -2.69
C GLY A 231 -16.24 10.19 -2.20
N LYS A 232 -16.66 11.46 -2.01
CA LYS A 232 -18.00 11.82 -1.54
C LYS A 232 -18.89 12.34 -2.67
N VAL A 233 -18.35 12.47 -3.87
CA VAL A 233 -19.08 12.99 -5.04
C VAL A 233 -19.95 11.88 -5.59
N GLU A 234 -21.25 12.13 -5.66
CA GLU A 234 -22.24 11.20 -6.21
C GLU A 234 -21.93 10.90 -7.69
N GLY A 235 -22.12 9.64 -8.11
CA GLY A 235 -21.93 9.20 -9.49
C GLY A 235 -20.54 8.64 -9.80
N ILE A 236 -19.61 8.54 -8.83
CA ILE A 236 -18.31 7.87 -9.06
C ILE A 236 -18.50 6.40 -9.46
N GLY A 237 -19.53 5.74 -8.90
CA GLY A 237 -19.85 4.35 -9.19
C GLY A 237 -20.12 4.07 -10.66
N ASP A 238 -20.66 5.05 -11.40
CA ASP A 238 -20.93 4.89 -12.84
C ASP A 238 -19.62 4.71 -13.62
N PHE A 239 -18.60 5.51 -13.31
CA PHE A 239 -17.27 5.39 -13.93
C PHE A 239 -16.57 4.08 -13.55
N LEU A 240 -16.67 3.70 -12.28
CA LEU A 240 -16.05 2.47 -11.78
C LEU A 240 -16.69 1.22 -12.39
N MET A 241 -18.01 1.18 -12.51
CA MET A 241 -18.73 0.08 -13.15
C MET A 241 -18.47 0.02 -14.67
N GLU A 242 -18.43 1.17 -15.35
CA GLU A 242 -18.09 1.23 -16.77
C GLU A 242 -16.69 0.62 -17.01
N MET A 243 -15.69 1.05 -16.22
CA MET A 243 -14.32 0.53 -16.29
C MET A 243 -14.27 -0.99 -16.00
N LYS A 244 -14.96 -1.44 -14.96
CA LYS A 244 -15.04 -2.86 -14.59
C LYS A 244 -15.56 -3.72 -15.75
N HIS A 245 -16.74 -3.38 -16.28
CA HIS A 245 -17.39 -4.17 -17.33
C HIS A 245 -16.59 -4.18 -18.64
N ARG A 246 -15.93 -3.06 -18.96
CA ARG A 246 -15.20 -2.93 -20.22
C ARG A 246 -13.79 -3.49 -20.17
N CYS A 247 -13.12 -3.37 -19.03
CA CYS A 247 -11.68 -3.59 -18.96
C CYS A 247 -11.26 -4.76 -18.07
N PHE A 248 -12.02 -5.11 -17.03
CA PHE A 248 -11.58 -6.08 -16.03
C PHE A 248 -12.33 -7.40 -16.10
N GLU A 249 -13.66 -7.37 -16.20
CA GLU A 249 -14.46 -8.60 -16.31
C GLU A 249 -14.11 -9.48 -17.51
N PRO A 250 -13.85 -8.94 -18.72
CA PRO A 250 -13.48 -9.77 -19.87
C PRO A 250 -12.22 -10.60 -19.68
N TYR A 251 -11.35 -10.19 -18.76
CA TYR A 251 -10.06 -10.83 -18.48
C TYR A 251 -10.03 -11.61 -17.16
N ASP A 252 -11.14 -11.64 -16.40
CA ASP A 252 -11.15 -12.15 -15.01
C ASP A 252 -10.01 -11.53 -14.16
N ALA A 253 -9.83 -10.23 -14.32
CA ALA A 253 -8.72 -9.49 -13.73
C ALA A 253 -8.87 -9.32 -12.22
N LEU A 254 -7.75 -9.40 -11.48
CA LEU A 254 -7.67 -8.94 -10.10
C LEU A 254 -7.49 -7.42 -10.08
N THR A 255 -8.38 -6.73 -9.40
CA THR A 255 -8.28 -5.28 -9.19
C THR A 255 -8.18 -4.94 -7.71
N VAL A 256 -7.20 -4.11 -7.36
CA VAL A 256 -6.97 -3.63 -6.00
C VAL A 256 -7.11 -2.11 -5.99
N GLY A 257 -8.22 -1.60 -5.50
CA GLY A 257 -8.46 -0.15 -5.48
C GLY A 257 -7.74 0.53 -4.32
N GLU A 258 -7.06 1.64 -4.60
CA GLU A 258 -6.65 2.57 -3.54
C GLU A 258 -7.84 3.47 -3.20
N ALA A 259 -8.73 2.95 -2.35
CA ALA A 259 -9.95 3.63 -1.92
C ALA A 259 -9.93 3.79 -0.40
N MET A 260 -9.46 4.97 0.05
CA MET A 260 -9.34 5.26 1.49
C MET A 260 -10.68 5.71 2.07
N PHE A 261 -10.96 5.30 3.31
CA PHE A 261 -12.10 5.73 4.12
C PHE A 261 -13.47 5.54 3.44
N VAL A 262 -13.62 4.40 2.77
CA VAL A 262 -14.91 3.96 2.23
C VAL A 262 -15.85 3.70 3.41
N LYS A 263 -17.01 4.36 3.42
CA LYS A 263 -17.97 4.18 4.50
C LYS A 263 -18.52 2.75 4.51
N GLU A 264 -18.80 2.24 5.70
CA GLU A 264 -19.31 0.89 5.94
C GLU A 264 -20.57 0.57 5.12
N ASP A 265 -21.50 1.52 5.02
CA ASP A 265 -22.78 1.35 4.32
C ASP A 265 -22.64 1.21 2.80
N ILE A 266 -21.54 1.70 2.22
CA ILE A 266 -21.24 1.59 0.79
C ILE A 266 -20.09 0.61 0.49
N LEU A 267 -19.40 0.09 1.49
CA LEU A 267 -18.29 -0.85 1.30
C LEU A 267 -18.67 -2.08 0.43
N PRO A 268 -19.88 -2.67 0.55
CA PRO A 268 -20.31 -3.76 -0.35
C PRO A 268 -20.37 -3.36 -1.82
N GLN A 269 -20.52 -2.07 -2.14
CA GLN A 269 -20.45 -1.59 -3.52
C GLN A 269 -19.02 -1.60 -4.07
N PHE A 270 -18.02 -1.52 -3.18
CA PHE A 270 -16.60 -1.52 -3.55
C PHE A 270 -16.03 -2.93 -3.68
N ILE A 271 -16.28 -3.81 -2.70
CA ILE A 271 -15.62 -5.12 -2.57
C ILE A 271 -16.60 -6.31 -2.51
N GLY A 272 -17.89 -6.08 -2.68
CA GLY A 272 -18.91 -7.14 -2.71
C GLY A 272 -18.75 -8.04 -3.94
N GLU A 273 -19.59 -9.08 -4.04
CA GLU A 273 -19.55 -10.03 -5.16
C GLU A 273 -19.63 -9.35 -6.53
N ASP A 274 -20.46 -8.30 -6.63
CA ASP A 274 -20.59 -7.44 -7.80
C ASP A 274 -19.93 -6.07 -7.62
N GLY A 275 -19.04 -5.93 -6.63
CA GLY A 275 -18.36 -4.68 -6.30
C GLY A 275 -17.51 -4.12 -7.44
N TYR A 276 -17.17 -2.85 -7.34
CA TYR A 276 -16.35 -2.13 -8.34
C TYR A 276 -14.98 -2.78 -8.54
N PHE A 277 -14.39 -3.27 -7.45
CA PHE A 277 -13.06 -3.89 -7.40
C PHE A 277 -13.15 -5.32 -6.85
N SER A 278 -12.13 -6.10 -7.11
CA SER A 278 -11.93 -7.39 -6.45
C SER A 278 -11.67 -7.21 -4.96
N THR A 279 -10.88 -6.18 -4.62
CA THR A 279 -10.52 -5.81 -3.24
C THR A 279 -10.06 -4.35 -3.19
N ILE A 280 -10.00 -3.78 -2.00
CA ILE A 280 -9.34 -2.50 -1.69
C ILE A 280 -8.35 -2.72 -0.55
N PHE A 281 -7.42 -1.80 -0.34
CA PHE A 281 -6.49 -1.91 0.78
C PHE A 281 -7.14 -1.61 2.12
N ALA A 282 -6.82 -2.40 3.14
CA ALA A 282 -7.18 -2.18 4.53
C ALA A 282 -6.28 -1.09 5.16
N PHE A 283 -6.56 0.17 4.84
CA PHE A 283 -5.77 1.30 5.33
C PHE A 283 -6.12 1.72 6.76
N GLU A 284 -7.36 1.52 7.18
CA GLU A 284 -7.86 1.99 8.47
C GLU A 284 -7.03 1.46 9.64
N PRO A 285 -6.72 0.15 9.75
CA PRO A 285 -5.87 -0.36 10.81
C PRO A 285 -4.45 0.21 10.80
N CYS A 286 -3.88 0.41 9.61
CA CYS A 286 -2.53 0.98 9.46
C CYS A 286 -2.47 2.47 9.81
N HIS A 287 -3.60 3.17 9.79
CA HIS A 287 -3.69 4.59 10.06
C HIS A 287 -4.45 4.94 11.34
N ALA A 288 -4.72 3.98 12.21
CA ALA A 288 -5.43 4.19 13.48
C ALA A 288 -4.78 5.30 14.32
N TYR A 289 -3.45 5.40 14.33
CA TYR A 289 -2.69 6.45 15.01
C TYR A 289 -2.99 7.88 14.52
N ARG A 290 -3.54 8.04 13.31
CA ARG A 290 -3.91 9.34 12.72
C ARG A 290 -5.29 9.83 13.15
N LYS A 291 -6.10 8.98 13.77
CA LYS A 291 -7.51 9.27 14.09
C LYS A 291 -7.65 10.53 14.96
N GLY A 292 -8.20 11.60 14.39
CA GLY A 292 -8.39 12.88 15.07
C GLY A 292 -7.12 13.69 15.34
N LYS A 293 -5.97 13.29 14.83
CA LYS A 293 -4.67 13.93 15.01
C LYS A 293 -4.18 14.58 13.72
N ASN A 294 -3.34 15.60 13.84
CA ASN A 294 -2.64 16.17 12.70
C ASN A 294 -1.21 15.60 12.62
N TYR A 295 -0.53 15.80 11.50
CA TYR A 295 0.82 15.31 11.24
C TYR A 295 1.84 15.54 12.37
N MET A 296 1.67 16.58 13.17
CA MET A 296 2.60 16.98 14.24
C MET A 296 2.32 16.34 15.59
N ASN A 297 1.23 15.59 15.74
CA ASN A 297 0.73 15.07 17.02
C ASN A 297 0.48 13.56 16.99
N TYR A 298 1.23 12.82 16.19
CA TYR A 298 1.08 11.37 16.13
C TYR A 298 1.84 10.70 17.28
N ASP A 299 1.23 9.66 17.85
CA ASP A 299 1.92 8.75 18.76
C ASP A 299 2.79 7.78 17.96
N TRP A 300 3.93 7.42 18.52
CA TRP A 300 4.87 6.50 17.92
C TRP A 300 5.54 5.61 18.98
N PRO A 301 5.56 4.29 18.84
CA PRO A 301 4.83 3.50 17.83
C PRO A 301 3.32 3.67 17.94
N GLN A 302 2.57 3.13 16.94
CA GLN A 302 1.10 3.18 16.93
C GLN A 302 0.53 2.58 18.23
N PRO A 303 -0.41 3.27 18.92
CA PRO A 303 -1.01 2.74 20.14
C PRO A 303 -1.70 1.40 19.89
N PHE A 304 -1.35 0.41 20.69
CA PHE A 304 -1.83 -0.96 20.52
C PHE A 304 -3.37 -1.07 20.56
N ASP A 305 -4.01 -0.42 21.53
CA ASP A 305 -5.46 -0.51 21.69
C ASP A 305 -6.21 0.12 20.51
N GLU A 306 -5.75 1.27 20.01
CA GLU A 306 -6.32 1.94 18.82
C GLU A 306 -6.19 1.04 17.58
N TRP A 307 -5.03 0.43 17.37
CA TRP A 307 -4.81 -0.52 16.27
C TRP A 307 -5.69 -1.75 16.38
N ARG A 308 -5.73 -2.39 17.55
CA ARG A 308 -6.53 -3.59 17.79
C ARG A 308 -8.03 -3.33 17.57
N GLU A 309 -8.55 -2.27 18.16
CA GLU A 309 -9.96 -1.88 18.04
C GLU A 309 -10.33 -1.59 16.57
N GLU A 310 -9.49 -0.86 15.87
CA GLU A 310 -9.74 -0.54 14.46
C GLU A 310 -9.67 -1.80 13.58
N THR A 311 -8.70 -2.69 13.82
CA THR A 311 -8.60 -3.97 13.09
C THR A 311 -9.84 -4.85 13.35
N PHE A 312 -10.26 -5.00 14.60
CA PHE A 312 -11.43 -5.81 14.92
C PHE A 312 -12.69 -5.26 14.27
N HIS A 313 -12.91 -3.96 14.37
CA HIS A 313 -14.04 -3.30 13.73
C HIS A 313 -14.01 -3.48 12.20
N ASN A 314 -12.89 -3.23 11.56
CA ASN A 314 -12.73 -3.39 10.12
C ASN A 314 -13.00 -4.84 9.68
N GLN A 315 -12.41 -5.82 10.34
CA GLN A 315 -12.60 -7.23 10.01
C GLN A 315 -14.06 -7.72 10.15
N GLU A 316 -14.80 -7.23 11.14
CA GLU A 316 -16.24 -7.55 11.30
C GLU A 316 -17.10 -6.98 10.17
N ILE A 317 -16.72 -5.82 9.61
CA ILE A 317 -17.41 -5.19 8.48
C ILE A 317 -17.06 -5.92 7.17
N VAL A 318 -15.78 -6.15 6.94
CA VAL A 318 -15.26 -6.81 5.74
C VAL A 318 -15.81 -8.23 5.60
N ALA A 319 -15.95 -8.97 6.71
CA ALA A 319 -16.53 -10.31 6.70
C ALA A 319 -17.95 -10.36 6.10
N LYS A 320 -18.68 -9.25 6.13
CA LYS A 320 -20.04 -9.12 5.57
C LYS A 320 -20.03 -8.57 4.14
N ALA A 321 -19.00 -7.80 3.77
CA ALA A 321 -18.91 -7.10 2.49
C ALA A 321 -18.16 -7.90 1.42
N GLY A 322 -16.99 -8.47 1.74
CA GLY A 322 -16.14 -9.13 0.75
C GLY A 322 -14.76 -9.48 1.27
N PHE A 323 -13.73 -9.01 0.56
CA PHE A 323 -12.32 -9.16 0.92
C PHE A 323 -11.61 -7.83 0.82
N GLU A 324 -10.67 -7.57 1.74
CA GLU A 324 -9.69 -6.51 1.64
C GLU A 324 -8.28 -7.06 1.40
N ALA A 325 -7.41 -6.21 0.90
CA ALA A 325 -5.98 -6.46 0.80
C ALA A 325 -5.33 -6.07 2.13
N ASN A 326 -4.95 -7.07 2.93
CA ASN A 326 -4.34 -6.85 4.24
C ASN A 326 -2.88 -6.43 4.06
N ILE A 327 -2.51 -5.27 4.60
CA ILE A 327 -1.17 -4.71 4.54
C ILE A 327 -0.67 -4.32 5.94
N ILE A 328 0.64 -4.31 6.13
CA ILE A 328 1.31 -3.68 7.27
C ILE A 328 2.00 -2.39 6.81
N GLU A 329 2.52 -2.41 5.60
CA GLU A 329 3.30 -1.35 4.99
C GLU A 329 3.17 -1.39 3.46
N ASN A 330 3.48 -0.28 2.81
CA ASN A 330 3.64 -0.14 1.37
C ASN A 330 4.66 0.96 1.06
N HIS A 331 4.84 1.32 -0.21
CA HIS A 331 5.78 2.35 -0.66
C HIS A 331 5.41 3.80 -0.27
N ASP A 332 4.20 4.01 0.28
CA ASP A 332 3.67 5.32 0.71
C ASP A 332 3.53 5.45 2.23
N GLN A 333 4.12 4.51 2.97
CA GLN A 333 4.13 4.49 4.42
C GLN A 333 5.55 4.33 4.95
N SER A 334 5.73 4.51 6.26
CA SER A 334 6.92 4.06 6.94
C SER A 334 6.93 2.53 7.07
N ARG A 335 8.06 1.94 7.45
CA ARG A 335 8.15 0.50 7.66
C ARG A 335 7.24 0.02 8.77
N GLY A 336 6.50 -1.06 8.53
CA GLY A 336 5.56 -1.63 9.49
C GLY A 336 6.22 -2.07 10.78
N ALA A 337 7.41 -2.66 10.73
CA ALA A 337 8.19 -2.96 11.93
C ALA A 337 8.30 -1.73 12.85
N SER A 338 8.65 -0.57 12.28
CA SER A 338 8.80 0.67 13.04
C SER A 338 7.48 1.34 13.41
N LEU A 339 6.41 1.06 12.68
CA LEU A 339 5.08 1.62 12.98
C LEU A 339 4.43 0.92 14.19
N PHE A 340 4.58 -0.40 14.31
CA PHE A 340 3.84 -1.20 15.28
C PHE A 340 4.66 -1.65 16.49
N ILE A 341 5.99 -1.70 16.38
CA ILE A 341 6.87 -2.27 17.40
C ILE A 341 7.82 -1.19 17.94
N PRO A 342 7.97 -1.03 19.27
CA PRO A 342 9.03 -0.20 19.84
C PRO A 342 10.43 -0.65 19.38
N GLU A 343 11.33 0.29 19.10
CA GLU A 343 12.65 -0.01 18.53
C GLU A 343 13.45 -0.97 19.43
N GLU A 344 13.34 -0.83 20.75
CA GLU A 344 13.99 -1.71 21.74
C GLU A 344 13.49 -3.16 21.72
N ASP A 345 12.31 -3.39 21.14
CA ASP A 345 11.67 -4.71 21.06
C ASP A 345 11.82 -5.37 19.67
N TYR A 346 12.55 -4.72 18.72
CA TYR A 346 12.76 -5.30 17.40
C TYR A 346 13.47 -6.65 17.49
N GLY A 347 12.88 -7.67 16.92
CA GLY A 347 13.46 -9.00 16.88
C GLY A 347 12.51 -10.03 16.30
N PHE A 348 13.00 -11.27 16.25
CA PHE A 348 12.26 -12.38 15.66
C PHE A 348 10.84 -12.51 16.24
N TYR A 349 10.67 -12.44 17.55
CA TYR A 349 9.37 -12.71 18.19
C TYR A 349 8.34 -11.61 17.91
N SER A 350 8.74 -10.34 17.99
CA SER A 350 7.85 -9.21 17.73
C SER A 350 7.44 -9.14 16.25
N LEU A 351 8.38 -9.32 15.33
CA LEU A 351 8.12 -9.35 13.89
C LEU A 351 7.25 -10.54 13.48
N SER A 352 7.49 -11.72 14.03
CA SER A 352 6.72 -12.93 13.75
C SER A 352 5.31 -12.87 14.33
N ALA A 353 5.12 -12.23 15.50
CA ALA A 353 3.81 -11.97 16.07
C ALA A 353 2.98 -11.05 15.16
N LEU A 354 3.56 -9.91 14.74
CA LEU A 354 2.93 -8.98 13.80
C LEU A 354 2.53 -9.67 12.49
N ALA A 355 3.46 -10.45 11.91
CA ALA A 355 3.20 -11.20 10.69
C ALA A 355 2.02 -12.19 10.86
N THR A 356 1.99 -12.94 11.96
CA THR A 356 0.94 -13.95 12.20
C THR A 356 -0.43 -13.31 12.36
N ILE A 357 -0.53 -12.19 13.09
CA ILE A 357 -1.78 -11.44 13.27
C ILE A 357 -2.39 -11.10 11.91
N ILE A 358 -1.63 -10.43 11.03
CA ILE A 358 -2.12 -9.91 9.76
C ILE A 358 -2.41 -11.03 8.74
N PHE A 359 -1.56 -12.06 8.69
CA PHE A 359 -1.74 -13.17 7.74
C PHE A 359 -2.98 -14.03 8.03
N CYS A 360 -3.39 -14.09 9.29
CA CYS A 360 -4.55 -14.90 9.68
C CYS A 360 -5.86 -14.10 9.72
N GLU A 361 -5.84 -12.79 9.44
CA GLU A 361 -7.02 -11.98 9.18
C GLU A 361 -7.73 -12.41 7.90
N ARG A 362 -9.03 -12.08 7.78
CA ARG A 362 -9.78 -12.30 6.54
C ARG A 362 -9.34 -11.27 5.51
N GLY A 363 -8.85 -11.74 4.37
CA GLY A 363 -8.40 -10.87 3.30
C GLY A 363 -7.39 -11.53 2.38
N LEU A 364 -6.81 -10.73 1.48
CA LEU A 364 -5.70 -11.11 0.63
C LEU A 364 -4.41 -10.52 1.22
N PRO A 365 -3.50 -11.33 1.78
CA PRO A 365 -2.26 -10.82 2.36
C PRO A 365 -1.35 -10.20 1.31
N PHE A 366 -0.92 -8.97 1.54
CA PHE A 366 0.10 -8.28 0.76
C PHE A 366 1.36 -8.10 1.61
N LEU A 367 2.48 -8.54 1.09
CA LEU A 367 3.81 -8.23 1.61
C LEU A 367 4.40 -7.06 0.81
N TYR A 368 5.13 -6.20 1.48
CA TYR A 368 5.98 -5.21 0.82
C TYR A 368 7.43 -5.66 0.83
N GLN A 369 8.19 -5.37 -0.23
CA GLN A 369 9.61 -5.74 -0.33
C GLN A 369 10.41 -5.36 0.94
N GLY A 370 11.08 -6.35 1.53
CA GLY A 370 11.88 -6.19 2.75
C GLY A 370 11.10 -6.40 4.05
N GLN A 371 9.77 -6.48 4.01
CA GLN A 371 8.97 -6.84 5.18
C GLN A 371 9.32 -8.25 5.68
N GLU A 372 9.55 -9.18 4.76
CA GLU A 372 9.88 -10.58 5.04
C GLU A 372 11.23 -10.79 5.73
N ILE A 373 12.09 -9.76 5.73
CA ILE A 373 13.38 -9.77 6.46
C ILE A 373 13.41 -8.76 7.61
N GLY A 374 12.26 -8.14 7.94
CA GLY A 374 12.15 -7.19 9.04
C GLY A 374 12.89 -5.87 8.80
N MET A 375 12.91 -5.35 7.57
CA MET A 375 13.44 -4.00 7.32
C MET A 375 12.66 -2.97 8.14
N SER A 376 13.40 -2.03 8.73
CA SER A 376 12.87 -0.96 9.60
C SER A 376 13.20 0.43 9.05
N ASN A 377 12.66 1.48 9.70
CA ASN A 377 12.97 2.85 9.35
C ASN A 377 14.46 3.14 9.47
N ARG A 378 14.94 4.07 8.63
CA ARG A 378 16.32 4.55 8.66
C ARG A 378 16.44 5.82 9.48
N GLN A 379 17.62 6.05 10.09
CA GLN A 379 17.96 7.30 10.77
C GLN A 379 18.41 8.38 9.75
N TRP A 380 17.42 9.13 9.23
CA TRP A 380 17.63 10.14 8.18
C TRP A 380 18.25 11.44 8.71
N LYS A 381 19.07 12.06 7.85
CA LYS A 381 19.37 13.49 7.95
C LYS A 381 18.42 14.26 7.04
N TYR A 382 18.15 15.52 7.37
CA TYR A 382 17.19 16.33 6.60
C TYR A 382 17.53 16.45 5.11
N ASP A 383 18.80 16.57 4.77
CA ASP A 383 19.32 16.71 3.40
C ASP A 383 19.35 15.40 2.60
N GLU A 384 18.99 14.29 3.22
CA GLU A 384 18.89 12.97 2.57
C GLU A 384 17.48 12.64 2.11
N PHE A 385 16.44 13.37 2.57
CA PHE A 385 15.06 13.13 2.15
C PHE A 385 14.83 13.50 0.67
N ASN A 386 14.11 12.63 -0.04
CA ASN A 386 13.65 12.85 -1.41
C ASN A 386 12.12 13.05 -1.48
N ASP A 387 11.38 12.59 -0.49
CA ASP A 387 9.94 12.68 -0.45
C ASP A 387 9.45 14.13 -0.27
N LEU A 388 8.72 14.63 -1.28
CA LEU A 388 8.20 16.01 -1.30
C LEU A 388 7.25 16.28 -0.13
N GLU A 389 6.41 15.31 0.23
CA GLU A 389 5.50 15.46 1.36
C GLU A 389 6.28 15.65 2.65
N THR A 390 7.26 14.80 2.92
CA THR A 390 8.13 14.89 4.11
C THR A 390 8.84 16.23 4.19
N ILE A 391 9.41 16.70 3.08
CA ILE A 391 10.12 17.99 3.02
C ILE A 391 9.16 19.13 3.33
N ASN A 392 7.97 19.13 2.76
CA ASN A 392 6.96 20.17 2.97
C ASN A 392 6.44 20.15 4.42
N GLN A 393 6.11 18.99 4.96
CA GLN A 393 5.64 18.85 6.34
C GLN A 393 6.68 19.27 7.37
N TYR A 394 7.94 18.97 7.14
CA TYR A 394 9.04 19.48 7.96
C TYR A 394 9.07 21.02 7.99
N GLN A 395 8.92 21.68 6.83
CA GLN A 395 8.87 23.14 6.76
C GLN A 395 7.63 23.73 7.45
N ILE A 396 6.49 23.05 7.35
CA ILE A 396 5.25 23.44 8.04
C ILE A 396 5.44 23.34 9.57
N ALA A 397 6.05 22.27 10.06
CA ALA A 397 6.35 22.07 11.47
C ALA A 397 7.25 23.19 12.03
N LEU A 398 8.30 23.57 11.29
CA LEU A 398 9.16 24.70 11.68
C LEU A 398 8.40 26.03 11.73
N LYS A 399 7.55 26.30 10.73
CA LYS A 399 6.70 27.51 10.71
C LYS A 399 5.68 27.53 11.85
N ALA A 400 5.25 26.36 12.31
CA ALA A 400 4.38 26.22 13.48
C ALA A 400 5.10 26.38 14.82
N GLY A 401 6.44 26.57 14.81
CA GLY A 401 7.26 26.86 15.98
C GLY A 401 7.93 25.64 16.62
N MET A 402 7.92 24.49 15.96
CA MET A 402 8.69 23.32 16.43
C MET A 402 10.20 23.55 16.30
N SER A 403 10.98 22.92 17.18
CA SER A 403 12.43 22.86 17.00
C SER A 403 12.81 22.01 15.78
N LYS A 404 14.02 22.22 15.25
CA LYS A 404 14.52 21.40 14.12
C LYS A 404 14.61 19.92 14.49
N GLU A 405 14.98 19.63 15.71
CA GLU A 405 15.11 18.27 16.24
C GLU A 405 13.74 17.58 16.29
N GLN A 406 12.72 18.24 16.83
CA GLN A 406 11.36 17.71 16.88
C GLN A 406 10.77 17.49 15.47
N ALA A 407 10.92 18.47 14.58
CA ALA A 407 10.44 18.36 13.21
C ALA A 407 11.16 17.24 12.45
N LEU A 408 12.48 17.04 12.68
CA LEU A 408 13.25 15.96 12.07
C LEU A 408 12.83 14.59 12.60
N GLU A 409 12.54 14.48 13.88
CA GLU A 409 12.09 13.22 14.48
C GLU A 409 10.75 12.78 13.90
N ILE A 410 9.79 13.70 13.78
CA ILE A 410 8.51 13.42 13.10
C ILE A 410 8.74 12.98 11.65
N ALA A 411 9.61 13.71 10.93
CA ALA A 411 9.94 13.37 9.54
C ALA A 411 10.56 11.95 9.41
N ARG A 412 11.45 11.56 10.32
CA ARG A 412 12.07 10.22 10.36
C ARG A 412 11.05 9.11 10.52
N HIS A 413 10.05 9.32 11.38
CA HIS A 413 9.02 8.31 11.61
C HIS A 413 8.05 8.18 10.44
N HIS A 414 7.66 9.28 9.81
CA HIS A 414 6.54 9.30 8.88
C HIS A 414 6.92 9.32 7.39
N SER A 415 8.21 9.54 7.08
CA SER A 415 8.64 9.64 5.69
C SER A 415 8.41 8.36 4.91
N ARG A 416 7.82 8.51 3.71
CA ARG A 416 7.71 7.45 2.70
C ARG A 416 9.09 6.95 2.25
N ASP A 417 10.14 7.75 2.37
CA ASP A 417 11.51 7.35 2.05
C ASP A 417 12.01 6.15 2.85
N ASN A 418 11.44 5.90 4.04
CA ASN A 418 11.74 4.71 4.83
C ASN A 418 11.45 3.41 4.09
N ALA A 419 10.29 3.33 3.42
CA ALA A 419 9.89 2.18 2.62
C ALA A 419 10.64 2.14 1.27
N ARG A 420 11.17 3.26 0.79
CA ARG A 420 11.82 3.40 -0.52
C ARG A 420 13.32 3.13 -0.49
N THR A 421 13.90 2.83 0.70
CA THR A 421 15.31 2.39 0.80
C THR A 421 15.56 1.12 -0.01
N PRO A 422 16.77 0.95 -0.61
CA PRO A 422 17.11 -0.25 -1.36
C PRO A 422 16.92 -1.54 -0.56
N MET A 423 16.41 -2.57 -1.23
CA MET A 423 16.26 -3.92 -0.68
C MET A 423 17.61 -4.49 -0.22
N GLN A 424 17.62 -5.13 0.95
CA GLN A 424 18.82 -5.65 1.59
C GLN A 424 19.02 -7.13 1.23
N TRP A 425 19.72 -7.39 0.12
CA TRP A 425 19.97 -8.73 -0.39
C TRP A 425 21.11 -9.44 0.32
N SER A 426 22.16 -8.71 0.73
CA SER A 426 23.32 -9.30 1.40
C SER A 426 24.07 -8.26 2.24
N SER A 427 25.05 -8.76 3.02
CA SER A 427 25.98 -7.92 3.78
C SER A 427 27.08 -7.26 2.93
N GLU A 428 27.06 -7.42 1.61
CA GLU A 428 27.98 -6.77 0.66
C GLU A 428 27.73 -5.26 0.57
N GLU A 429 28.60 -4.55 -0.16
CA GLU A 429 28.44 -3.12 -0.41
C GLU A 429 27.06 -2.81 -1.02
N ASN A 430 26.48 -1.67 -0.61
CA ASN A 430 25.14 -1.26 -1.01
C ASN A 430 24.04 -2.32 -0.75
N ALA A 431 24.23 -3.12 0.32
CA ALA A 431 23.30 -4.20 0.67
C ALA A 431 23.14 -5.29 -0.43
N GLY A 432 24.09 -5.42 -1.35
CA GLY A 432 23.96 -6.30 -2.51
C GLY A 432 22.89 -5.87 -3.50
N PHE A 433 22.32 -4.67 -3.36
CA PHE A 433 21.34 -4.10 -4.27
C PHE A 433 21.97 -3.70 -5.61
N SER A 434 23.07 -2.98 -5.57
CA SER A 434 23.81 -2.44 -6.73
C SER A 434 25.31 -2.45 -6.46
N LYS A 435 26.13 -2.50 -7.50
CA LYS A 435 27.57 -2.20 -7.42
C LYS A 435 27.87 -0.73 -7.68
N GLY A 436 26.91 0.00 -8.30
CA GLY A 436 26.95 1.45 -8.45
C GLY A 436 26.49 2.16 -7.17
N LYS A 437 26.47 3.50 -7.21
CA LYS A 437 25.93 4.31 -6.11
C LYS A 437 24.40 4.24 -6.15
N PRO A 438 23.71 3.69 -5.13
CA PRO A 438 22.25 3.68 -5.09
C PRO A 438 21.67 5.09 -5.17
N TRP A 439 20.51 5.22 -5.84
CA TRP A 439 19.77 6.48 -5.96
C TRP A 439 19.34 7.05 -4.60
N MET A 440 19.21 6.19 -3.62
CA MET A 440 18.87 6.51 -2.23
C MET A 440 19.80 5.73 -1.27
N PRO A 441 20.16 6.27 -0.10
CA PRO A 441 20.99 5.56 0.87
C PRO A 441 20.35 4.24 1.32
N VAL A 442 21.16 3.19 1.44
CA VAL A 442 20.74 1.94 2.10
C VAL A 442 20.62 2.15 3.60
N ASN A 443 19.78 1.36 4.27
CA ASN A 443 19.72 1.37 5.72
C ASN A 443 21.00 0.72 6.30
N GLU A 444 21.60 1.35 7.29
CA GLU A 444 22.89 0.94 7.86
C GLU A 444 22.87 -0.45 8.49
N ASN A 445 21.68 -0.95 8.88
CA ASN A 445 21.50 -2.27 9.48
C ASN A 445 21.66 -3.44 8.49
N TYR A 446 21.84 -3.19 7.19
CA TYR A 446 21.95 -4.22 6.16
C TYR A 446 23.06 -5.26 6.40
N LYS A 447 24.05 -4.94 7.24
CA LYS A 447 25.09 -5.89 7.63
C LYS A 447 24.55 -7.09 8.43
N VAL A 448 23.41 -6.92 9.09
CA VAL A 448 22.78 -7.92 9.94
C VAL A 448 21.42 -8.33 9.37
N VAL A 449 20.62 -7.38 8.96
CA VAL A 449 19.28 -7.60 8.36
C VAL A 449 19.44 -7.69 6.85
N ASN A 450 19.47 -8.89 6.30
CA ASN A 450 19.52 -9.10 4.84
C ASN A 450 19.14 -10.54 4.47
N VAL A 451 18.67 -10.71 3.23
CA VAL A 451 18.20 -12.01 2.72
C VAL A 451 19.25 -13.12 2.87
N ALA A 452 20.51 -12.85 2.47
CA ALA A 452 21.55 -13.88 2.42
C ALA A 452 21.94 -14.43 3.80
N GLU A 453 21.85 -13.64 4.85
CA GLU A 453 22.09 -14.12 6.22
C GLU A 453 20.86 -14.85 6.76
N GLU A 454 19.66 -14.33 6.51
CA GLU A 454 18.43 -14.93 7.01
C GLU A 454 18.08 -16.27 6.35
N GLU A 455 18.44 -16.48 5.09
CA GLU A 455 18.26 -17.78 4.43
C GLU A 455 19.04 -18.91 5.13
N LYS A 456 20.14 -18.60 5.80
CA LYS A 456 20.99 -19.57 6.49
C LYS A 456 20.43 -20.01 7.85
N GLU A 457 19.61 -19.19 8.47
CA GLU A 457 19.13 -19.39 9.83
C GLU A 457 17.68 -19.88 9.86
N TYR A 458 17.45 -21.12 10.29
CA TYR A 458 16.09 -21.68 10.40
C TYR A 458 15.14 -20.81 11.25
N GLY A 459 15.67 -20.16 12.29
CA GLY A 459 14.93 -19.27 13.20
C GLY A 459 14.85 -17.82 12.73
N SER A 460 15.18 -17.50 11.47
CA SER A 460 15.08 -16.15 10.93
C SER A 460 13.64 -15.76 10.62
N ILE A 461 13.39 -14.43 10.48
CA ILE A 461 12.07 -13.93 10.13
C ILE A 461 11.69 -14.31 8.69
N LEU A 462 12.63 -14.36 7.75
CA LEU A 462 12.41 -14.84 6.39
C LEU A 462 11.91 -16.29 6.36
N ASN A 463 12.58 -17.18 7.08
CA ASN A 463 12.17 -18.58 7.17
C ASN A 463 10.86 -18.75 7.96
N PHE A 464 10.55 -17.83 8.88
CA PHE A 464 9.23 -17.79 9.52
C PHE A 464 8.14 -17.42 8.52
N TYR A 465 8.32 -16.38 7.68
CA TYR A 465 7.36 -16.05 6.63
C TYR A 465 7.11 -17.19 5.65
N LYS A 466 8.16 -17.92 5.24
CA LYS A 466 8.00 -19.13 4.40
C LYS A 466 7.08 -20.16 5.07
N ARG A 467 7.27 -20.43 6.37
CA ARG A 467 6.41 -21.36 7.13
C ARG A 467 5.00 -20.83 7.31
N LEU A 468 4.82 -19.54 7.60
CA LEU A 468 3.52 -18.90 7.77
C LEU A 468 2.71 -18.91 6.45
N ILE A 469 3.34 -18.60 5.32
CA ILE A 469 2.71 -18.68 4.01
C ILE A 469 2.35 -20.13 3.66
N ALA A 470 3.22 -21.09 3.97
CA ALA A 470 2.92 -22.51 3.76
C ALA A 470 1.73 -22.96 4.61
N PHE A 471 1.64 -22.52 5.86
CA PHE A 471 0.49 -22.76 6.74
C PHE A 471 -0.79 -22.14 6.17
N TYR A 472 -0.75 -20.86 5.79
CA TYR A 472 -1.89 -20.14 5.20
C TYR A 472 -2.43 -20.83 3.94
N LYS A 473 -1.55 -21.41 3.11
CA LYS A 473 -1.88 -22.06 1.83
C LYS A 473 -2.10 -23.57 1.93
N SER A 474 -1.93 -24.17 3.12
CA SER A 474 -2.08 -25.61 3.31
C SER A 474 -3.50 -26.09 2.97
N GLU A 475 -3.63 -27.31 2.45
CA GLU A 475 -4.94 -27.89 2.14
C GLU A 475 -5.86 -27.94 3.35
N GLU A 476 -5.30 -28.07 4.54
CA GLU A 476 -6.01 -28.19 5.80
C GLU A 476 -6.60 -26.87 6.29
N TYR A 477 -5.88 -25.73 6.10
CA TYR A 477 -6.27 -24.45 6.70
C TYR A 477 -6.62 -23.35 5.71
N ASN A 478 -6.36 -23.53 4.40
CA ASN A 478 -6.57 -22.46 3.42
C ASN A 478 -8.03 -21.98 3.32
N GLU A 479 -9.01 -22.87 3.49
CA GLU A 479 -10.43 -22.47 3.39
C GLU A 479 -10.87 -21.66 4.60
N ILE A 480 -10.49 -22.07 5.81
CA ILE A 480 -10.85 -21.34 7.02
C ILE A 480 -10.10 -20.00 7.11
N LEU A 481 -8.83 -19.95 6.72
CA LEU A 481 -8.05 -18.70 6.72
C LEU A 481 -8.52 -17.73 5.63
N THR A 482 -9.03 -18.23 4.50
CA THR A 482 -9.58 -17.40 3.43
C THR A 482 -11.02 -16.97 3.72
N TYR A 483 -11.92 -17.92 4.00
CA TYR A 483 -13.37 -17.70 4.00
C TYR A 483 -14.01 -17.66 5.39
N GLY A 484 -13.27 -18.10 6.43
CA GLY A 484 -13.79 -18.13 7.79
C GLY A 484 -14.31 -16.76 8.24
N ASP A 485 -15.34 -16.79 9.10
CA ASP A 485 -15.77 -15.58 9.80
C ASP A 485 -14.66 -15.06 10.73
N PHE A 486 -14.79 -13.84 11.18
CA PHE A 486 -13.86 -13.23 12.12
C PHE A 486 -14.62 -12.82 13.38
N ARG A 487 -14.12 -13.20 14.55
CA ARG A 487 -14.71 -12.81 15.85
C ARG A 487 -13.63 -12.43 16.84
N PRO A 488 -13.61 -11.19 17.33
CA PRO A 488 -12.75 -10.78 18.43
C PRO A 488 -13.01 -11.63 19.69
N ILE A 489 -11.94 -11.91 20.42
CA ILE A 489 -12.00 -12.54 21.75
C ILE A 489 -10.94 -11.88 22.64
N TYR A 490 -11.08 -11.98 23.95
CA TYR A 490 -10.16 -11.37 24.92
C TYR A 490 -9.91 -9.86 24.72
N GLU A 491 -10.90 -9.13 24.20
CA GLU A 491 -10.81 -7.72 23.79
C GLU A 491 -10.41 -6.77 24.93
N LYS A 492 -10.66 -7.19 26.20
CA LYS A 492 -10.36 -6.38 27.40
C LYS A 492 -9.01 -6.70 28.03
N GLU A 493 -8.34 -7.72 27.53
CA GLU A 493 -7.03 -8.11 28.04
C GLU A 493 -5.95 -7.16 27.51
N ASP A 494 -5.13 -6.67 28.42
CA ASP A 494 -4.09 -5.71 28.13
C ASP A 494 -3.04 -6.29 27.17
N HIS A 495 -2.80 -5.62 26.03
CA HIS A 495 -1.87 -6.04 24.98
C HIS A 495 -2.09 -7.46 24.44
N ILE A 496 -3.29 -8.00 24.56
CA ILE A 496 -3.67 -9.26 23.91
C ILE A 496 -4.41 -8.96 22.62
N PHE A 497 -3.88 -9.50 21.52
CA PHE A 497 -4.55 -9.48 20.22
C PHE A 497 -5.07 -10.88 19.95
N ALA A 498 -6.38 -11.08 20.03
CA ALA A 498 -6.94 -12.41 19.89
C ALA A 498 -8.28 -12.41 19.15
N TYR A 499 -8.45 -13.41 18.29
CA TYR A 499 -9.67 -13.61 17.52
C TYR A 499 -9.85 -15.08 17.13
N SER A 500 -11.06 -15.43 16.76
CA SER A 500 -11.37 -16.72 16.17
C SER A 500 -11.78 -16.60 14.71
N ARG A 501 -11.47 -17.64 13.94
CA ARG A 501 -11.95 -17.87 12.58
C ARG A 501 -12.76 -19.16 12.57
N SER A 502 -13.90 -19.19 11.89
CA SER A 502 -14.72 -20.41 11.79
C SER A 502 -15.20 -20.62 10.36
N TYR A 503 -15.10 -21.86 9.87
CA TYR A 503 -15.57 -22.25 8.54
C TYR A 503 -16.06 -23.71 8.56
N GLY A 504 -17.34 -23.93 8.27
CA GLY A 504 -17.93 -25.25 8.40
C GLY A 504 -17.91 -25.76 9.84
N CYS A 505 -17.20 -26.84 10.09
CA CYS A 505 -17.01 -27.41 11.44
C CYS A 505 -15.63 -27.10 12.04
N GLN A 506 -14.74 -26.42 11.29
CA GLN A 506 -13.44 -26.00 11.80
C GLN A 506 -13.53 -24.67 12.54
N LYS A 507 -12.74 -24.54 13.59
CA LYS A 507 -12.52 -23.28 14.31
C LYS A 507 -11.03 -23.15 14.63
N LEU A 508 -10.44 -22.02 14.24
CA LEU A 508 -9.10 -21.61 14.64
C LEU A 508 -9.21 -20.46 15.64
N VAL A 509 -8.36 -20.48 16.63
CA VAL A 509 -8.24 -19.42 17.64
C VAL A 509 -6.81 -18.92 17.69
N LEU A 510 -6.60 -17.66 17.32
CA LEU A 510 -5.34 -16.98 17.46
C LEU A 510 -5.33 -16.18 18.76
N ILE A 511 -4.26 -16.35 19.56
CA ILE A 511 -4.00 -15.55 20.76
C ILE A 511 -2.55 -15.06 20.67
N CYS A 512 -2.37 -13.76 20.74
CA CYS A 512 -1.06 -13.11 20.68
C CYS A 512 -0.89 -12.15 21.87
N ASN A 513 0.20 -12.32 22.61
CA ASN A 513 0.70 -11.32 23.54
C ASN A 513 1.56 -10.31 22.76
N PHE A 514 1.03 -9.15 22.44
CA PHE A 514 1.76 -8.13 21.69
C PHE A 514 2.45 -7.13 22.65
N SER A 515 3.29 -7.66 23.53
CA SER A 515 4.11 -6.86 24.45
C SER A 515 5.41 -7.56 24.85
N SER A 516 6.37 -6.79 25.34
CA SER A 516 7.66 -7.30 25.88
C SER A 516 7.54 -7.91 27.29
N LYS A 517 6.34 -8.09 27.83
CA LYS A 517 6.09 -8.69 29.15
C LYS A 517 5.40 -10.03 29.04
N GLU A 518 5.69 -10.93 29.97
CA GLU A 518 4.92 -12.16 30.12
C GLU A 518 3.47 -11.85 30.51
N LYS A 519 2.53 -12.66 30.01
CA LYS A 519 1.10 -12.54 30.29
C LYS A 519 0.51 -13.89 30.66
N ASP A 520 -0.46 -13.88 31.54
CA ASP A 520 -1.25 -15.04 31.94
C ASP A 520 -2.69 -14.84 31.45
N ILE A 521 -3.18 -15.75 30.61
CA ILE A 521 -4.52 -15.69 30.05
C ILE A 521 -5.32 -16.88 30.52
N GLU A 522 -6.45 -16.65 31.19
CA GLU A 522 -7.42 -17.68 31.52
C GLU A 522 -8.19 -18.11 30.27
N LEU A 523 -7.98 -19.34 29.86
CA LEU A 523 -8.63 -19.89 28.68
C LEU A 523 -10.10 -20.15 28.95
N SER A 524 -10.95 -19.67 28.04
CA SER A 524 -12.41 -19.83 28.14
C SER A 524 -12.92 -21.23 27.76
N GLU A 525 -12.11 -21.99 27.04
CA GLU A 525 -12.36 -23.31 26.49
C GLU A 525 -11.09 -24.15 26.55
N ASP A 526 -11.16 -25.47 26.39
CA ASP A 526 -10.00 -26.34 26.31
C ASP A 526 -9.37 -26.21 24.91
N TYR A 527 -8.20 -25.60 24.85
CA TYR A 527 -7.41 -25.43 23.62
C TYR A 527 -6.34 -26.54 23.60
N GLU A 528 -6.61 -27.66 22.94
CA GLU A 528 -5.74 -28.83 23.00
C GLU A 528 -4.75 -28.92 21.83
N ASN A 529 -5.13 -28.45 20.63
CA ASN A 529 -4.36 -28.66 19.42
C ASN A 529 -3.68 -27.35 18.94
N VAL A 530 -2.38 -27.20 19.22
CA VAL A 530 -1.57 -26.10 18.69
C VAL A 530 -1.16 -26.43 17.26
N VAL A 531 -1.64 -25.62 16.29
CA VAL A 531 -1.37 -25.83 14.87
C VAL A 531 -0.30 -24.88 14.33
N PHE A 532 -0.09 -23.75 14.99
CA PHE A 532 0.97 -22.82 14.64
C PHE A 532 1.42 -21.99 15.86
N VAL A 533 2.71 -21.74 15.98
CA VAL A 533 3.29 -20.91 17.05
C VAL A 533 4.62 -20.31 16.59
N ASN A 534 4.95 -19.10 17.06
CA ASN A 534 6.22 -18.45 16.76
C ASN A 534 7.35 -18.78 17.76
N TYR A 535 7.06 -19.53 18.82
CA TYR A 535 8.01 -20.11 19.75
C TYR A 535 8.20 -21.61 19.48
N GLU A 536 9.17 -22.26 20.14
CA GLU A 536 9.34 -23.71 20.04
C GLU A 536 8.12 -24.46 20.62
N GLN A 537 7.54 -23.93 21.71
CA GLN A 537 6.37 -24.47 22.36
C GLN A 537 5.65 -23.40 23.18
N THR A 538 4.36 -23.55 23.33
CA THR A 538 3.54 -22.80 24.27
C THR A 538 3.37 -23.54 25.60
N THR A 539 2.98 -22.85 26.66
CA THR A 539 2.83 -23.43 27.99
C THR A 539 1.45 -23.18 28.57
N VAL A 540 0.73 -24.24 28.88
CA VAL A 540 -0.59 -24.18 29.57
C VAL A 540 -0.45 -24.89 30.92
N ILE A 541 -0.87 -24.24 32.01
CA ILE A 541 -0.89 -24.79 33.36
C ILE A 541 -2.33 -24.72 33.89
N GLY A 542 -2.96 -25.88 34.00
CA GLY A 542 -4.39 -25.93 34.29
C GLY A 542 -5.16 -25.26 33.14
N ASN A 543 -5.89 -24.21 33.43
CA ASN A 543 -6.67 -23.42 32.46
C ASN A 543 -5.98 -22.11 32.10
N THR A 544 -4.70 -21.90 32.47
CA THR A 544 -3.96 -20.67 32.26
C THR A 544 -2.91 -20.84 31.19
N LEU A 545 -3.01 -20.09 30.10
CA LEU A 545 -1.98 -19.95 29.07
C LEU A 545 -0.91 -18.96 29.57
N LYS A 546 0.32 -19.44 29.71
CA LYS A 546 1.49 -18.67 30.12
C LYS A 546 2.20 -18.15 28.87
N MET A 547 1.94 -16.91 28.49
CA MET A 547 2.47 -16.31 27.27
C MET A 547 3.79 -15.57 27.52
N LYS A 548 4.78 -15.92 26.74
CA LYS A 548 6.07 -15.19 26.66
C LYS A 548 5.89 -13.85 25.93
N PRO A 549 6.87 -12.95 26.02
CA PRO A 549 6.86 -11.72 25.21
C PRO A 549 6.68 -12.01 23.72
N TYR A 550 5.72 -11.34 23.09
CA TYR A 550 5.39 -11.48 21.67
C TYR A 550 5.08 -12.92 21.23
N GLU A 551 4.64 -13.78 22.14
CA GLU A 551 4.18 -15.12 21.76
C GLU A 551 2.83 -15.03 21.04
N CYS A 552 2.76 -15.65 19.87
CA CYS A 552 1.55 -15.79 19.09
C CYS A 552 1.31 -17.29 18.82
N VAL A 553 0.14 -17.77 19.21
CA VAL A 553 -0.25 -19.18 19.09
C VAL A 553 -1.61 -19.30 18.38
N ILE A 554 -1.72 -20.31 17.52
CA ILE A 554 -2.98 -20.67 16.86
C ILE A 554 -3.37 -22.06 17.29
N TYR A 555 -4.58 -22.18 17.81
CA TYR A 555 -5.21 -23.44 18.19
C TYR A 555 -6.29 -23.84 17.18
N GLU A 556 -6.44 -25.11 16.93
CA GLU A 556 -7.59 -25.72 16.26
C GLU A 556 -8.54 -26.33 17.31
N MET A 557 -9.85 -26.15 17.11
CA MET A 557 -10.91 -26.64 18.00
C MET A 557 -11.95 -27.45 17.23
#